data_b8392d266423de3fd1ceb79233bf4e2e
#
_entry.id   b8392d266423de3fd1ceb79233bf4e2e
#
_cell.length_a   1.000
_cell.length_b   1.000
_cell.length_c   1.000
_cell.angle_alpha   90.00
_cell.angle_beta   90.00
_cell.angle_gamma   90.00
#
_symmetry.space_group_name_H-M   'P 1'
#
loop_
_entity.id
_entity.type
_entity.pdbx_description
1 polymer ?
#
loop_
_entity_poly.entity_id
_entity_poly.type
_entity_poly.pdbx_seq_one_letter_code
_entity_poly.pdbx_strand_id
1 'polypeptide(L)'
;MLITSTAWAWQPTRPVTVVFPNGPGAGNEISFRIVASIVERETGVKFNSEYRPGADGNVAINYFVSVPADGHTISVPACQSNWVTPEVWYSQIIKYNPMDLEPVANIARSPLVFWANPRSTINTPEELVAAIRKKERVITFAIGGGGHKLAVEYLTDKLKVPGGDRVETVMYKGPAQALLDVMGGHVEFGVTPIAVGWPYVQAGRLKLIGIADTRTLPGLESAPLMSRVAPGLSIHGCWNLVLPPSTPVEIQKWYTERFVPAIRSTEAAEKFRENMMYITPEEHSASGVRAAMTRLQQTWQPIARKIKPE
;
A
#
# COMPACT_ATOMS: atom_id res chain seq x y z
N MET A 1 8.33 3.30 50.84
CA MET A 1 7.56 3.11 49.61
C MET A 1 8.56 2.98 48.45
N LEU A 2 8.93 1.77 48.06
CA LEU A 2 9.88 1.53 46.97
C LEU A 2 9.11 1.72 45.66
N ILE A 3 9.42 2.81 44.94
CA ILE A 3 8.95 2.99 43.56
C ILE A 3 9.78 2.04 42.72
N THR A 4 9.23 0.86 42.42
CA THR A 4 9.77 -0.03 41.39
C THR A 4 9.57 0.66 40.06
N SER A 5 10.60 1.39 39.59
CA SER A 5 10.67 1.77 38.19
C SER A 5 10.75 0.47 37.39
N THR A 6 9.69 0.12 36.68
CA THR A 6 9.78 -0.88 35.61
C THR A 6 10.69 -0.31 34.54
N ALA A 7 11.99 -0.58 34.67
CA ALA A 7 12.95 -0.28 33.62
C ALA A 7 12.48 -1.07 32.40
N TRP A 8 12.13 -0.39 31.31
CA TRP A 8 11.89 -1.04 30.01
C TRP A 8 13.19 -1.76 29.64
N ALA A 9 13.10 -3.03 29.38
CA ALA A 9 14.29 -3.84 29.08
C ALA A 9 15.05 -3.31 27.85
N TRP A 10 14.34 -2.67 26.91
CA TRP A 10 14.89 -2.03 25.71
C TRP A 10 14.05 -0.83 25.27
N GLN A 11 14.71 0.21 24.74
CA GLN A 11 14.07 1.33 24.02
C GLN A 11 15.08 1.96 23.04
N PRO A 12 14.62 2.64 21.97
CA PRO A 12 15.54 3.35 21.07
C PRO A 12 16.35 4.41 21.81
N THR A 13 17.67 4.38 21.64
CA THR A 13 18.63 5.34 22.25
C THR A 13 19.03 6.46 21.29
N ARG A 14 18.62 6.38 20.02
CA ARG A 14 18.85 7.35 18.94
C ARG A 14 17.66 7.36 18.00
N PRO A 15 17.51 8.36 17.10
CA PRO A 15 16.44 8.35 16.10
C PRO A 15 16.37 7.06 15.30
N VAL A 16 15.16 6.60 15.05
CA VAL A 16 14.88 5.39 14.28
C VAL A 16 14.76 5.73 12.79
N THR A 17 15.48 5.02 11.95
CA THR A 17 15.35 5.13 10.49
C THR A 17 14.17 4.31 10.00
N VAL A 18 13.29 4.93 9.22
CA VAL A 18 12.14 4.28 8.59
C VAL A 18 12.42 4.12 7.10
N VAL A 19 12.68 2.90 6.66
CA VAL A 19 12.94 2.59 5.26
C VAL A 19 11.62 2.44 4.51
N PHE A 20 11.35 3.37 3.59
CA PHE A 20 10.16 3.36 2.74
C PHE A 20 10.48 2.78 1.36
N PRO A 21 9.72 1.76 0.90
CA PRO A 21 9.88 1.15 -0.42
C PRO A 21 9.48 2.05 -1.59
N ASN A 22 8.71 3.10 -1.33
CA ASN A 22 8.22 4.05 -2.32
C ASN A 22 8.82 5.44 -2.07
N GLY A 23 8.68 6.32 -3.06
CA GLY A 23 9.00 7.74 -2.90
C GLY A 23 8.02 8.46 -1.96
N PRO A 24 8.31 9.73 -1.61
CA PRO A 24 7.46 10.54 -0.73
C PRO A 24 6.01 10.64 -1.19
N GLY A 25 5.07 10.79 -0.24
CA GLY A 25 3.64 10.93 -0.50
C GLY A 25 2.93 9.61 -0.84
N ALA A 26 3.59 8.48 -0.69
CA ALA A 26 2.94 7.18 -0.82
C ALA A 26 2.14 6.81 0.44
N GLY A 27 1.16 5.91 0.28
CA GLY A 27 0.26 5.54 1.37
C GLY A 27 0.95 4.92 2.58
N ASN A 28 2.08 4.24 2.40
CA ASN A 28 2.90 3.73 3.49
C ASN A 28 3.49 4.85 4.36
N GLU A 29 3.97 5.92 3.76
CA GLU A 29 4.44 7.08 4.51
C GLU A 29 3.29 7.82 5.18
N ILE A 30 2.20 8.10 4.44
CA ILE A 30 1.02 8.80 4.99
C ILE A 30 0.50 8.07 6.23
N SER A 31 0.26 6.75 6.11
CA SER A 31 -0.25 5.94 7.23
C SER A 31 0.72 5.91 8.40
N PHE A 32 2.02 5.74 8.13
CA PHE A 32 3.03 5.70 9.18
C PHE A 32 3.14 7.05 9.92
N ARG A 33 3.17 8.18 9.20
CA ARG A 33 3.29 9.51 9.82
C ARG A 33 2.15 9.84 10.77
N ILE A 34 0.93 9.39 10.45
CA ILE A 34 -0.23 9.52 11.35
C ILE A 34 0.08 8.89 12.72
N VAL A 35 0.58 7.66 12.71
CA VAL A 35 0.83 6.91 13.95
C VAL A 35 2.13 7.36 14.62
N ALA A 36 3.18 7.59 13.83
CA ALA A 36 4.48 8.02 14.32
C ALA A 36 4.40 9.33 15.12
N SER A 37 3.56 10.29 14.69
CA SER A 37 3.38 11.55 15.41
C SER A 37 2.84 11.35 16.84
N ILE A 38 2.01 10.34 17.04
CA ILE A 38 1.49 9.97 18.36
C ILE A 38 2.60 9.34 19.21
N VAL A 39 3.30 8.34 18.65
CA VAL A 39 4.40 7.66 19.34
C VAL A 39 5.55 8.61 19.67
N GLU A 40 5.91 9.52 18.75
CA GLU A 40 6.94 10.56 18.99
C GLU A 40 6.58 11.47 20.17
N ARG A 41 5.31 11.86 20.28
CA ARG A 41 4.82 12.71 21.37
C ARG A 41 4.86 11.99 22.73
N GLU A 42 4.53 10.70 22.73
CA GLU A 42 4.47 9.90 23.95
C GLU A 42 5.84 9.44 24.45
N THR A 43 6.78 9.19 23.54
CA THR A 43 8.06 8.56 23.87
C THR A 43 9.27 9.47 23.74
N GLY A 44 9.16 10.57 22.97
CA GLY A 44 10.28 11.42 22.57
C GLY A 44 11.16 10.83 21.46
N VAL A 45 10.94 9.57 21.06
CA VAL A 45 11.68 8.91 19.96
C VAL A 45 11.35 9.60 18.64
N LYS A 46 12.37 9.86 17.81
CA LYS A 46 12.20 10.45 16.48
C LYS A 46 12.30 9.41 15.38
N PHE A 47 11.49 9.58 14.32
CA PHE A 47 11.46 8.70 13.15
C PHE A 47 11.87 9.48 11.90
N ASN A 48 13.02 9.09 11.32
CA ASN A 48 13.58 9.70 10.11
C ASN A 48 13.26 8.85 8.88
N SER A 49 12.69 9.48 7.83
CA SER A 49 12.39 8.80 6.57
C SER A 49 13.63 8.58 5.73
N GLU A 50 13.77 7.35 5.22
CA GLU A 50 14.72 6.99 4.18
C GLU A 50 13.97 6.32 3.02
N TYR A 51 14.03 6.88 1.81
CA TYR A 51 13.31 6.37 0.64
C TYR A 51 14.26 5.60 -0.27
N ARG A 52 13.90 4.34 -0.59
CA ARG A 52 14.66 3.46 -1.47
C ARG A 52 13.75 2.84 -2.55
N PRO A 53 13.20 3.64 -3.47
CA PRO A 53 12.35 3.10 -4.52
C PRO A 53 13.15 2.27 -5.52
N GLY A 54 12.48 1.33 -6.18
CA GLY A 54 13.04 0.48 -7.24
C GLY A 54 12.55 -0.96 -7.13
N ALA A 55 12.36 -1.61 -8.27
CA ALA A 55 11.83 -2.98 -8.38
C ALA A 55 10.57 -3.17 -7.51
N ASP A 56 9.59 -2.29 -7.64
CA ASP A 56 8.36 -2.28 -6.83
C ASP A 56 8.62 -2.25 -5.31
N GLY A 57 9.67 -1.53 -4.89
CA GLY A 57 10.08 -1.43 -3.48
C GLY A 57 10.96 -2.58 -2.98
N ASN A 58 11.24 -3.60 -3.80
CA ASN A 58 12.05 -4.74 -3.37
C ASN A 58 13.53 -4.38 -3.14
N VAL A 59 14.02 -3.30 -3.75
CA VAL A 59 15.34 -2.72 -3.45
C VAL A 59 15.42 -2.30 -1.98
N ALA A 60 14.38 -1.64 -1.47
CA ALA A 60 14.31 -1.23 -0.07
C ALA A 60 14.31 -2.43 0.88
N ILE A 61 13.52 -3.45 0.57
CA ILE A 61 13.40 -4.62 1.45
C ILE A 61 14.68 -5.47 1.42
N ASN A 62 15.33 -5.63 0.26
CA ASN A 62 16.66 -6.26 0.19
C ASN A 62 17.69 -5.57 1.10
N TYR A 63 17.70 -4.23 1.10
CA TYR A 63 18.53 -3.46 2.03
C TYR A 63 18.08 -3.67 3.48
N PHE A 64 16.78 -3.55 3.73
CA PHE A 64 16.21 -3.63 5.07
C PHE A 64 16.50 -4.97 5.79
N VAL A 65 16.49 -6.09 5.09
CA VAL A 65 16.82 -7.39 5.71
C VAL A 65 18.32 -7.57 5.99
N SER A 66 19.17 -6.68 5.47
CA SER A 66 20.62 -6.71 5.71
C SER A 66 21.09 -5.78 6.83
N VAL A 67 20.22 -4.93 7.37
CA VAL A 67 20.58 -4.03 8.48
C VAL A 67 20.57 -4.76 9.81
N PRO A 68 21.31 -4.26 10.83
CA PRO A 68 21.27 -4.84 12.19
C PRO A 68 19.86 -4.86 12.75
N ALA A 69 19.48 -5.97 13.39
CA ALA A 69 18.19 -6.15 14.04
C ALA A 69 18.20 -5.51 15.47
N ASP A 70 18.76 -4.30 15.59
CA ASP A 70 18.99 -3.57 16.84
C ASP A 70 17.84 -2.64 17.22
N GLY A 71 16.77 -2.63 16.44
CA GLY A 71 15.58 -1.82 16.65
C GLY A 71 15.70 -0.35 16.21
N HIS A 72 16.80 0.08 15.61
CA HIS A 72 16.96 1.46 15.11
C HIS A 72 16.69 1.62 13.62
N THR A 73 16.27 0.53 12.96
CA THR A 73 15.77 0.57 11.58
C THR A 73 14.50 -0.25 11.47
N ILE A 74 13.45 0.36 10.93
CA ILE A 74 12.14 -0.27 10.69
C ILE A 74 11.73 -0.03 9.24
N SER A 75 10.72 -0.76 8.76
CA SER A 75 10.18 -0.53 7.42
C SER A 75 8.66 -0.60 7.40
N VAL A 76 8.07 -0.03 6.35
CA VAL A 76 6.63 -0.06 6.10
C VAL A 76 6.36 -0.56 4.68
N PRO A 77 6.57 -1.86 4.41
CA PRO A 77 6.30 -2.48 3.12
C PRO A 77 4.82 -2.48 2.77
N ALA A 78 4.53 -2.44 1.46
CA ALA A 78 3.20 -2.64 0.93
C ALA A 78 2.89 -4.13 0.77
N CYS A 79 1.66 -4.53 1.13
CA CYS A 79 1.28 -5.94 1.18
C CYS A 79 1.44 -6.65 -0.18
N GLN A 80 0.91 -6.09 -1.25
CA GLN A 80 0.98 -6.75 -2.56
C GLN A 80 2.41 -6.74 -3.11
N SER A 81 3.07 -5.58 -3.10
CA SER A 81 4.38 -5.39 -3.71
C SER A 81 5.52 -6.13 -3.00
N ASN A 82 5.43 -6.26 -1.68
CA ASN A 82 6.54 -6.77 -0.89
C ASN A 82 6.26 -8.09 -0.15
N TRP A 83 5.00 -8.59 -0.24
CA TRP A 83 4.61 -9.87 0.35
C TRP A 83 4.00 -10.85 -0.67
N VAL A 84 3.28 -10.36 -1.69
CA VAL A 84 2.56 -11.21 -2.64
C VAL A 84 3.34 -11.43 -3.93
N THR A 85 3.77 -10.34 -4.58
CA THR A 85 4.38 -10.38 -5.91
C THR A 85 5.89 -10.65 -5.96
N PRO A 86 6.68 -10.46 -4.88
CA PRO A 86 8.14 -10.58 -4.99
C PRO A 86 8.60 -11.92 -5.56
N GLU A 87 8.10 -13.01 -5.03
CA GLU A 87 8.47 -14.37 -5.46
C GLU A 87 8.04 -14.69 -6.89
N VAL A 88 7.00 -14.00 -7.39
CA VAL A 88 6.43 -14.26 -8.72
C VAL A 88 7.08 -13.38 -9.79
N TRP A 89 7.25 -12.07 -9.49
CA TRP A 89 7.72 -11.11 -10.49
C TRP A 89 9.18 -10.71 -10.35
N TYR A 90 9.74 -10.84 -9.15
CA TYR A 90 11.08 -10.35 -8.82
C TYR A 90 11.99 -11.44 -8.24
N SER A 91 11.69 -12.71 -8.50
CA SER A 91 12.42 -13.87 -7.97
C SER A 91 13.95 -13.81 -8.22
N GLN A 92 14.39 -13.16 -9.32
CA GLN A 92 15.80 -12.98 -9.64
C GLN A 92 16.46 -11.80 -8.89
N ILE A 93 15.65 -10.94 -8.27
CA ILE A 93 16.11 -9.69 -7.63
C ILE A 93 16.04 -9.80 -6.11
N ILE A 94 15.01 -10.45 -5.58
CA ILE A 94 14.79 -10.52 -4.13
C ILE A 94 15.85 -11.38 -3.44
N LYS A 95 16.29 -10.92 -2.28
CA LYS A 95 17.25 -11.61 -1.39
C LYS A 95 16.62 -11.91 -0.03
N TYR A 96 15.33 -11.98 0.04
CA TYR A 96 14.59 -12.21 1.27
C TYR A 96 13.38 -13.12 1.01
N ASN A 97 12.95 -13.82 2.06
CA ASN A 97 11.63 -14.41 2.08
C ASN A 97 10.67 -13.42 2.77
N PRO A 98 9.58 -13.00 2.12
CA PRO A 98 8.63 -12.06 2.74
C PRO A 98 8.11 -12.49 4.10
N MET A 99 8.01 -13.81 4.35
CA MET A 99 7.51 -14.36 5.61
C MET A 99 8.51 -14.33 6.77
N ASP A 100 9.80 -14.02 6.48
CA ASP A 100 10.85 -13.88 7.51
C ASP A 100 10.89 -12.48 8.13
N LEU A 101 10.20 -11.50 7.55
CA LEU A 101 10.03 -10.18 8.17
C LEU A 101 9.31 -10.32 9.51
N GLU A 102 9.69 -9.52 10.51
CA GLU A 102 9.04 -9.51 11.82
C GLU A 102 7.94 -8.43 11.87
N PRO A 103 6.66 -8.79 11.62
CA PRO A 103 5.59 -7.80 11.62
C PRO A 103 5.23 -7.39 13.05
N VAL A 104 5.01 -6.08 13.22
CA VAL A 104 4.45 -5.50 14.46
C VAL A 104 2.92 -5.44 14.34
N ALA A 105 2.43 -4.77 13.29
CA ALA A 105 1.01 -4.60 13.02
C ALA A 105 0.77 -4.13 11.59
N ASN A 106 -0.42 -4.36 11.05
CA ASN A 106 -0.92 -3.57 9.93
C ASN A 106 -1.28 -2.17 10.43
N ILE A 107 -0.75 -1.13 9.79
CA ILE A 107 -1.03 0.26 10.19
C ILE A 107 -2.38 0.69 9.67
N ALA A 108 -2.60 0.52 8.37
CA ALA A 108 -3.86 0.89 7.71
C ALA A 108 -3.99 0.21 6.35
N ARG A 109 -5.23 0.25 5.84
CA ARG A 109 -5.59 -0.14 4.48
C ARG A 109 -6.31 1.01 3.79
N SER A 110 -6.23 1.04 2.46
CA SER A 110 -6.94 2.02 1.63
C SER A 110 -7.29 1.35 0.30
N PRO A 111 -8.56 1.37 -0.14
CA PRO A 111 -8.94 0.77 -1.40
C PRO A 111 -8.19 1.37 -2.57
N LEU A 112 -7.91 0.56 -3.59
CA LEU A 112 -7.42 1.09 -4.86
C LEU A 112 -8.58 1.74 -5.62
N VAL A 113 -8.24 2.78 -6.37
CA VAL A 113 -9.19 3.51 -7.21
C VAL A 113 -8.63 3.64 -8.61
N PHE A 114 -9.51 3.48 -9.59
CA PHE A 114 -9.27 3.84 -10.96
C PHE A 114 -9.58 5.33 -11.14
N TRP A 115 -8.56 6.09 -11.48
CA TRP A 115 -8.59 7.53 -11.68
C TRP A 115 -8.58 7.88 -13.15
N ALA A 116 -9.11 9.05 -13.49
CA ALA A 116 -8.90 9.65 -14.81
C ALA A 116 -8.46 11.11 -14.70
N ASN A 117 -7.80 11.59 -15.77
CA ASN A 117 -7.58 13.01 -15.98
C ASN A 117 -8.92 13.76 -16.04
N PRO A 118 -9.06 14.94 -15.48
CA PRO A 118 -10.31 15.72 -15.51
C PRO A 118 -10.86 15.98 -16.92
N ARG A 119 -10.00 16.03 -17.94
CA ARG A 119 -10.38 16.23 -19.34
C ARG A 119 -10.83 14.95 -20.06
N SER A 120 -10.66 13.79 -19.44
CA SER A 120 -11.17 12.53 -20.01
C SER A 120 -12.69 12.59 -20.18
N THR A 121 -13.21 12.01 -21.25
CA THR A 121 -14.66 11.84 -21.48
C THR A 121 -15.24 10.66 -20.72
N ILE A 122 -14.39 9.79 -20.16
CA ILE A 122 -14.77 8.60 -19.40
C ILE A 122 -14.97 8.99 -17.93
N ASN A 123 -16.13 8.64 -17.36
CA ASN A 123 -16.55 9.01 -16.03
C ASN A 123 -17.00 7.81 -15.16
N THR A 124 -17.24 6.65 -15.78
CA THR A 124 -17.78 5.48 -15.09
C THR A 124 -16.98 4.21 -15.42
N PRO A 125 -17.06 3.15 -14.59
CA PRO A 125 -16.48 1.85 -14.90
C PRO A 125 -16.99 1.28 -16.23
N GLU A 126 -18.28 1.46 -16.53
CA GLU A 126 -18.94 0.96 -17.72
C GLU A 126 -18.38 1.65 -18.99
N GLU A 127 -18.19 2.97 -18.94
CA GLU A 127 -17.57 3.73 -20.03
C GLU A 127 -16.10 3.33 -20.24
N LEU A 128 -15.34 3.10 -19.17
CA LEU A 128 -13.97 2.60 -19.25
C LEU A 128 -13.92 1.24 -19.96
N VAL A 129 -14.79 0.32 -19.56
CA VAL A 129 -14.89 -1.00 -20.18
C VAL A 129 -15.31 -0.90 -21.65
N ALA A 130 -16.25 -0.02 -21.97
CA ALA A 130 -16.67 0.23 -23.36
C ALA A 130 -15.50 0.74 -24.21
N ALA A 131 -14.69 1.66 -23.69
CA ALA A 131 -13.50 2.17 -24.38
C ALA A 131 -12.44 1.07 -24.60
N ILE A 132 -12.18 0.23 -23.60
CA ILE A 132 -11.27 -0.92 -23.73
C ILE A 132 -11.78 -1.89 -24.84
N ARG A 133 -13.08 -2.18 -24.86
CA ARG A 133 -13.69 -3.13 -25.83
C ARG A 133 -13.76 -2.60 -27.25
N LYS A 134 -13.92 -1.29 -27.44
CA LYS A 134 -13.95 -0.68 -28.78
C LYS A 134 -12.66 -0.85 -29.57
N LYS A 135 -11.53 -1.04 -28.88
CA LYS A 135 -10.21 -1.25 -29.49
C LYS A 135 -9.74 -0.13 -30.44
N GLU A 136 -10.29 1.07 -30.29
CA GLU A 136 -9.93 2.22 -31.13
C GLU A 136 -8.55 2.78 -30.77
N ARG A 137 -8.14 2.64 -29.50
CA ARG A 137 -6.84 3.07 -28.98
C ARG A 137 -6.36 2.20 -27.83
N VAL A 138 -5.10 2.27 -27.50
CA VAL A 138 -4.56 1.69 -26.28
C VAL A 138 -5.02 2.51 -25.08
N ILE A 139 -5.46 1.83 -24.03
CA ILE A 139 -5.79 2.44 -22.73
C ILE A 139 -4.58 2.23 -21.80
N THR A 140 -3.95 3.32 -21.42
CA THR A 140 -2.75 3.28 -20.58
C THR A 140 -3.06 3.73 -19.16
N PHE A 141 -2.59 2.95 -18.17
CA PHE A 141 -2.73 3.25 -16.76
C PHE A 141 -1.37 3.57 -16.14
N ALA A 142 -1.26 4.73 -15.49
CA ALA A 142 -0.16 5.06 -14.60
C ALA A 142 -0.33 4.29 -13.28
N ILE A 143 0.69 3.54 -12.88
CA ILE A 143 0.69 2.72 -11.67
C ILE A 143 1.97 2.97 -10.86
N GLY A 144 1.92 2.77 -9.56
CA GLY A 144 3.07 2.98 -8.67
C GLY A 144 3.30 1.82 -7.72
N GLY A 145 2.93 0.60 -8.14
CA GLY A 145 3.14 -0.61 -7.34
C GLY A 145 2.44 -1.83 -7.90
N GLY A 146 2.91 -3.01 -7.51
CA GLY A 146 2.42 -4.30 -8.00
C GLY A 146 0.94 -4.56 -7.72
N GLY A 147 0.42 -4.10 -6.59
CA GLY A 147 -1.01 -4.18 -6.30
C GLY A 147 -1.87 -3.41 -7.32
N HIS A 148 -1.36 -2.29 -7.82
CA HIS A 148 -2.04 -1.49 -8.84
C HIS A 148 -2.06 -2.23 -10.19
N LYS A 149 -0.93 -2.86 -10.56
CA LYS A 149 -0.84 -3.73 -11.74
C LYS A 149 -1.82 -4.89 -11.63
N LEU A 150 -1.86 -5.58 -10.48
CA LEU A 150 -2.81 -6.65 -10.23
C LEU A 150 -4.27 -6.22 -10.42
N ALA A 151 -4.64 -4.99 -10.01
CA ALA A 151 -5.99 -4.48 -10.20
C ALA A 151 -6.35 -4.30 -11.68
N VAL A 152 -5.42 -3.75 -12.48
CA VAL A 152 -5.59 -3.58 -13.93
C VAL A 152 -5.70 -4.94 -14.61
N GLU A 153 -4.82 -5.86 -14.30
CA GLU A 153 -4.78 -7.20 -14.87
C GLU A 153 -6.02 -8.03 -14.52
N TYR A 154 -6.49 -7.91 -13.26
CA TYR A 154 -7.75 -8.55 -12.88
C TYR A 154 -8.92 -8.01 -13.71
N LEU A 155 -8.98 -6.70 -13.94
CA LEU A 155 -10.01 -6.09 -14.81
C LEU A 155 -9.94 -6.68 -16.22
N THR A 156 -8.77 -6.72 -16.83
CA THR A 156 -8.60 -7.24 -18.22
C THR A 156 -8.90 -8.72 -18.32
N ASP A 157 -8.50 -9.55 -17.33
CA ASP A 157 -8.85 -10.98 -17.26
C ASP A 157 -10.38 -11.17 -17.21
N LYS A 158 -11.09 -10.41 -16.38
CA LYS A 158 -12.56 -10.46 -16.29
C LYS A 158 -13.26 -10.01 -17.57
N LEU A 159 -12.68 -9.05 -18.26
CA LEU A 159 -13.19 -8.58 -19.54
C LEU A 159 -12.87 -9.54 -20.70
N LYS A 160 -12.03 -10.56 -20.47
CA LYS A 160 -11.48 -11.46 -21.51
C LYS A 160 -10.84 -10.67 -22.65
N VAL A 161 -10.20 -9.56 -22.33
CA VAL A 161 -9.38 -8.81 -23.27
C VAL A 161 -7.99 -9.42 -23.26
N PRO A 162 -7.44 -9.88 -24.40
CA PRO A 162 -6.09 -10.39 -24.46
C PRO A 162 -5.11 -9.34 -23.92
N GLY A 163 -4.28 -9.75 -22.97
CA GLY A 163 -3.26 -8.86 -22.40
C GLY A 163 -2.30 -8.35 -23.49
N GLY A 164 -1.88 -7.10 -23.37
CA GLY A 164 -0.87 -6.49 -24.22
C GLY A 164 -1.38 -5.71 -25.44
N ASP A 165 -2.52 -6.06 -26.00
CA ASP A 165 -2.94 -5.43 -27.26
C ASP A 165 -3.73 -4.12 -27.10
N ARG A 166 -4.27 -3.84 -25.91
CA ARG A 166 -5.21 -2.72 -25.73
C ARG A 166 -5.17 -2.05 -24.36
N VAL A 167 -4.51 -2.66 -23.40
CA VAL A 167 -4.33 -2.09 -22.06
C VAL A 167 -2.87 -2.21 -21.67
N GLU A 168 -2.26 -1.08 -21.36
CA GLU A 168 -0.86 -0.98 -20.93
C GLU A 168 -0.77 -0.35 -19.54
N THR A 169 0.28 -0.70 -18.84
CA THR A 169 0.62 -0.06 -17.57
C THR A 169 1.99 0.60 -17.67
N VAL A 170 2.11 1.82 -17.12
CA VAL A 170 3.38 2.51 -16.96
C VAL A 170 3.71 2.55 -15.48
N MET A 171 4.83 1.91 -15.11
CA MET A 171 5.29 1.83 -13.72
C MET A 171 6.08 3.08 -13.33
N TYR A 172 5.68 3.72 -12.25
CA TYR A 172 6.36 4.85 -11.63
C TYR A 172 7.08 4.43 -10.33
N LYS A 173 7.98 5.26 -9.83
CA LYS A 173 8.69 5.03 -8.55
C LYS A 173 7.79 5.13 -7.31
N GLY A 174 6.50 5.39 -7.51
CA GLY A 174 5.48 5.44 -6.47
C GLY A 174 4.16 6.05 -6.96
N PRO A 175 3.09 5.86 -6.20
CA PRO A 175 1.73 6.26 -6.59
C PRO A 175 1.57 7.78 -6.76
N ALA A 176 2.27 8.60 -5.98
CA ALA A 176 2.19 10.05 -6.10
C ALA A 176 2.70 10.54 -7.46
N GLN A 177 3.83 10.00 -7.96
CA GLN A 177 4.35 10.34 -9.28
C GLN A 177 3.40 9.89 -10.41
N ALA A 178 2.81 8.70 -10.29
CA ALA A 178 1.81 8.21 -11.25
C ALA A 178 0.64 9.19 -11.37
N LEU A 179 0.12 9.71 -10.26
CA LEU A 179 -0.99 10.66 -10.28
C LEU A 179 -0.61 12.05 -10.82
N LEU A 180 0.64 12.48 -10.65
CA LEU A 180 1.11 13.74 -11.27
C LEU A 180 1.00 13.69 -12.80
N ASP A 181 1.38 12.57 -13.41
CA ASP A 181 1.29 12.39 -14.86
C ASP A 181 -0.17 12.25 -15.35
N VAL A 182 -1.04 11.62 -14.54
CA VAL A 182 -2.49 11.62 -14.84
C VAL A 182 -3.06 13.03 -14.78
N MET A 183 -2.74 13.81 -13.75
CA MET A 183 -3.20 15.20 -13.63
C MET A 183 -2.66 16.10 -14.75
N GLY A 184 -1.41 15.87 -15.18
CA GLY A 184 -0.79 16.57 -16.30
C GLY A 184 -1.38 16.20 -17.66
N GLY A 185 -2.06 15.05 -17.76
CA GLY A 185 -2.62 14.51 -19.01
C GLY A 185 -1.59 13.77 -19.86
N HIS A 186 -0.42 13.44 -19.32
CA HIS A 186 0.58 12.58 -19.98
C HIS A 186 0.09 11.14 -20.09
N VAL A 187 -0.65 10.68 -19.07
CA VAL A 187 -1.39 9.43 -19.07
C VAL A 187 -2.84 9.72 -18.69
N GLU A 188 -3.81 9.11 -19.39
CA GLU A 188 -5.22 9.42 -19.17
C GLU A 188 -5.77 8.82 -17.87
N PHE A 189 -5.33 7.62 -17.52
CA PHE A 189 -5.82 6.87 -16.37
C PHE A 189 -4.71 6.52 -15.38
N GLY A 190 -5.10 6.24 -14.15
CA GLY A 190 -4.20 5.75 -13.12
C GLY A 190 -4.89 4.81 -12.14
N VAL A 191 -4.11 3.97 -11.47
CA VAL A 191 -4.60 3.14 -10.37
C VAL A 191 -3.67 3.34 -9.18
N THR A 192 -4.23 3.84 -8.07
CA THR A 192 -3.50 4.03 -6.80
C THR A 192 -4.46 3.90 -5.61
N PRO A 193 -3.96 3.79 -4.36
CA PRO A 193 -4.82 3.91 -3.19
C PRO A 193 -5.57 5.24 -3.16
N ILE A 194 -6.84 5.21 -2.72
CA ILE A 194 -7.67 6.41 -2.62
C ILE A 194 -7.01 7.49 -1.75
N ALA A 195 -6.32 7.10 -0.68
CA ALA A 195 -5.61 8.00 0.21
C ALA A 195 -4.61 8.93 -0.51
N VAL A 196 -3.99 8.48 -1.60
CA VAL A 196 -3.02 9.29 -2.36
C VAL A 196 -3.72 10.26 -3.31
N GLY A 197 -4.86 9.87 -3.88
CA GLY A 197 -5.57 10.66 -4.90
C GLY A 197 -6.67 11.56 -4.33
N TRP A 198 -7.19 11.29 -3.14
CA TRP A 198 -8.36 11.96 -2.59
C TRP A 198 -8.26 13.48 -2.49
N PRO A 199 -7.15 14.09 -2.02
CA PRO A 199 -7.00 15.53 -2.00
C PRO A 199 -7.10 16.18 -3.40
N TYR A 200 -6.68 15.47 -4.44
CA TYR A 200 -6.74 15.96 -5.82
C TYR A 200 -8.15 15.86 -6.42
N VAL A 201 -8.95 14.87 -6.00
CA VAL A 201 -10.38 14.81 -6.34
C VAL A 201 -11.13 15.98 -5.72
N GLN A 202 -10.90 16.24 -4.43
CA GLN A 202 -11.49 17.38 -3.74
C GLN A 202 -11.13 18.73 -4.40
N ALA A 203 -9.92 18.82 -4.97
CA ALA A 203 -9.44 19.98 -5.71
C ALA A 203 -9.89 20.00 -7.20
N GLY A 204 -10.69 19.04 -7.67
CA GLY A 204 -11.13 18.93 -9.06
C GLY A 204 -10.02 18.57 -10.06
N ARG A 205 -8.88 18.09 -9.59
CA ARG A 205 -7.70 17.77 -10.40
C ARG A 205 -7.61 16.29 -10.83
N LEU A 206 -8.45 15.45 -10.29
CA LEU A 206 -8.65 14.06 -10.67
C LEU A 206 -10.13 13.72 -10.70
N LYS A 207 -10.51 12.74 -11.54
CA LYS A 207 -11.82 12.10 -11.51
C LYS A 207 -11.68 10.70 -10.91
N LEU A 208 -12.66 10.33 -10.09
CA LEU A 208 -12.83 8.98 -9.59
C LEU A 208 -13.70 8.21 -10.59
N ILE A 209 -13.13 7.21 -11.27
CA ILE A 209 -13.86 6.33 -12.19
C ILE A 209 -14.55 5.19 -11.44
N GLY A 210 -13.83 4.56 -10.52
CA GLY A 210 -14.42 3.50 -9.69
C GLY A 210 -13.47 2.99 -8.62
N ILE A 211 -14.06 2.57 -7.51
CA ILE A 211 -13.34 1.97 -6.37
C ILE A 211 -13.21 0.47 -6.62
N ALA A 212 -11.99 -0.07 -6.48
CA ALA A 212 -11.71 -1.50 -6.59
C ALA A 212 -12.12 -2.22 -5.30
N ASP A 213 -13.42 -2.23 -5.02
CA ASP A 213 -14.03 -2.95 -3.90
C ASP A 213 -15.41 -3.50 -4.30
N THR A 214 -15.91 -4.43 -3.50
CA THR A 214 -17.26 -4.99 -3.58
C THR A 214 -18.25 -4.28 -2.65
N ARG A 215 -17.77 -3.39 -1.79
CA ARG A 215 -18.54 -2.61 -0.81
C ARG A 215 -18.25 -1.13 -0.96
N THR A 216 -19.25 -0.32 -0.69
CA THR A 216 -19.09 1.13 -0.60
C THR A 216 -18.28 1.51 0.65
N LEU A 217 -17.67 2.69 0.61
CA LEU A 217 -16.91 3.23 1.73
C LEU A 217 -17.72 4.33 2.43
N PRO A 218 -17.56 4.48 3.75
CA PRO A 218 -18.15 5.62 4.47
C PRO A 218 -17.73 6.96 3.86
N GLY A 219 -18.72 7.82 3.56
CA GLY A 219 -18.51 9.10 2.88
C GLY A 219 -18.37 9.01 1.37
N LEU A 220 -18.42 7.79 0.77
CA LEU A 220 -18.35 7.53 -0.67
C LEU A 220 -19.44 6.52 -1.11
N GLU A 221 -20.60 6.56 -0.48
CA GLU A 221 -21.70 5.61 -0.71
C GLU A 221 -22.22 5.67 -2.16
N SER A 222 -22.11 6.83 -2.81
CA SER A 222 -22.48 7.04 -4.22
C SER A 222 -21.36 6.77 -5.22
N ALA A 223 -20.13 6.52 -4.76
CA ALA A 223 -19.00 6.30 -5.66
C ALA A 223 -19.16 4.99 -6.44
N PRO A 224 -18.87 4.97 -7.75
CA PRO A 224 -18.95 3.76 -8.55
C PRO A 224 -18.00 2.67 -8.05
N LEU A 225 -18.43 1.41 -8.10
CA LEU A 225 -17.60 0.25 -7.78
C LEU A 225 -17.14 -0.45 -9.05
N MET A 226 -15.84 -0.74 -9.14
CA MET A 226 -15.28 -1.51 -10.24
C MET A 226 -15.82 -2.95 -10.29
N SER A 227 -16.31 -3.48 -9.16
CA SER A 227 -16.95 -4.80 -9.09
C SER A 227 -18.22 -4.92 -9.95
N ARG A 228 -18.84 -3.83 -10.38
CA ARG A 228 -19.94 -3.84 -11.35
C ARG A 228 -19.51 -4.39 -12.70
N VAL A 229 -18.30 -4.10 -13.13
CA VAL A 229 -17.74 -4.52 -14.43
C VAL A 229 -16.70 -5.62 -14.31
N ALA A 230 -16.10 -5.79 -13.15
CA ALA A 230 -15.14 -6.83 -12.80
C ALA A 230 -15.56 -7.50 -11.49
N PRO A 231 -16.54 -8.43 -11.53
CA PRO A 231 -17.06 -9.08 -10.32
C PRO A 231 -15.94 -9.71 -9.48
N GLY A 232 -15.94 -9.42 -8.18
CA GLY A 232 -14.94 -9.90 -7.24
C GLY A 232 -13.66 -9.06 -7.15
N LEU A 233 -13.53 -7.98 -7.93
CA LEU A 233 -12.40 -7.06 -7.77
C LEU A 233 -12.51 -6.33 -6.43
N SER A 234 -11.66 -6.74 -5.49
CA SER A 234 -11.48 -6.09 -4.19
C SER A 234 -9.99 -6.15 -3.86
N ILE A 235 -9.30 -5.01 -4.01
CA ILE A 235 -7.87 -4.91 -3.76
C ILE A 235 -7.56 -3.58 -3.10
N HIS A 236 -6.75 -3.64 -2.04
CA HIS A 236 -6.47 -2.50 -1.19
C HIS A 236 -4.98 -2.30 -1.03
N GLY A 237 -4.53 -1.05 -1.04
CA GLY A 237 -3.26 -0.69 -0.42
C GLY A 237 -3.29 -1.11 1.04
N CYS A 238 -2.21 -1.69 1.53
CA CYS A 238 -2.09 -2.18 2.89
C CYS A 238 -0.62 -2.06 3.29
N TRP A 239 -0.37 -1.59 4.50
CA TRP A 239 0.96 -1.24 4.96
C TRP A 239 1.22 -1.81 6.34
N ASN A 240 2.23 -2.68 6.41
CA ASN A 240 2.61 -3.33 7.67
C ASN A 240 3.85 -2.64 8.24
N LEU A 241 3.81 -2.31 9.53
CA LEU A 241 5.03 -1.99 10.27
C LEU A 241 5.80 -3.27 10.52
N VAL A 242 7.06 -3.31 10.10
CA VAL A 242 7.91 -4.49 10.25
C VAL A 242 9.28 -4.13 10.82
N LEU A 243 9.88 -5.12 11.48
CA LEU A 243 11.25 -5.15 11.96
C LEU A 243 12.07 -6.12 11.10
N PRO A 244 13.43 -5.99 11.08
CA PRO A 244 14.28 -6.94 10.39
C PRO A 244 14.09 -8.37 10.90
N PRO A 245 14.41 -9.40 10.07
CA PRO A 245 14.41 -10.79 10.53
C PRO A 245 15.25 -10.99 11.79
N SER A 246 14.81 -11.88 12.65
CA SER A 246 15.49 -12.23 13.91
C SER A 246 15.62 -11.07 14.91
N THR A 247 14.79 -10.04 14.81
CA THR A 247 14.77 -8.97 15.82
C THR A 247 14.42 -9.55 17.20
N PRO A 248 15.19 -9.24 18.27
CA PRO A 248 14.93 -9.70 19.63
C PRO A 248 13.52 -9.38 20.12
N VAL A 249 12.94 -10.30 20.92
CA VAL A 249 11.54 -10.20 21.40
C VAL A 249 11.28 -8.94 22.23
N GLU A 250 12.24 -8.48 23.02
CA GLU A 250 12.14 -7.26 23.81
C GLU A 250 11.99 -6.02 22.92
N ILE A 251 12.64 -6.01 21.74
CA ILE A 251 12.50 -4.94 20.75
C ILE A 251 11.12 -5.03 20.09
N GLN A 252 10.71 -6.22 19.64
CA GLN A 252 9.38 -6.43 19.07
C GLN A 252 8.28 -5.99 20.03
N LYS A 253 8.44 -6.30 21.33
CA LYS A 253 7.50 -5.93 22.38
C LYS A 253 7.40 -4.41 22.50
N TRP A 254 8.53 -3.68 22.54
CA TRP A 254 8.52 -2.21 22.62
C TRP A 254 7.71 -1.59 21.48
N TYR A 255 7.96 -2.03 20.22
CA TYR A 255 7.23 -1.52 19.04
C TYR A 255 5.75 -1.85 19.12
N THR A 256 5.39 -3.08 19.49
CA THR A 256 3.99 -3.50 19.61
C THR A 256 3.23 -2.67 20.66
N GLU A 257 3.84 -2.48 21.83
CA GLU A 257 3.21 -1.76 22.95
C GLU A 257 3.09 -0.24 22.72
N ARG A 258 3.84 0.32 21.76
CA ARG A 258 3.76 1.74 21.38
C ARG A 258 2.89 1.95 20.15
N PHE A 259 3.07 1.16 19.11
CA PHE A 259 2.37 1.38 17.85
C PHE A 259 0.94 0.84 17.84
N VAL A 260 0.65 -0.31 18.45
CA VAL A 260 -0.71 -0.86 18.41
C VAL A 260 -1.73 0.04 19.13
N PRO A 261 -1.47 0.56 20.35
CA PRO A 261 -2.37 1.54 20.96
C PRO A 261 -2.50 2.83 20.14
N ALA A 262 -1.40 3.33 19.57
CA ALA A 262 -1.43 4.52 18.72
C ALA A 262 -2.28 4.32 17.47
N ILE A 263 -2.17 3.16 16.79
CA ILE A 263 -3.01 2.81 15.62
C ILE A 263 -4.50 2.78 16.00
N ARG A 264 -4.83 2.31 17.21
CA ARG A 264 -6.20 2.18 17.71
C ARG A 264 -6.75 3.43 18.37
N SER A 265 -5.96 4.48 18.50
CA SER A 265 -6.38 5.71 19.15
C SER A 265 -7.47 6.44 18.35
N THR A 266 -8.30 7.21 19.05
CA THR A 266 -9.31 8.08 18.41
C THR A 266 -8.66 9.07 17.46
N GLU A 267 -7.53 9.65 17.85
CA GLU A 267 -6.76 10.60 17.03
C GLU A 267 -6.33 9.96 15.70
N ALA A 268 -5.78 8.73 15.73
CA ALA A 268 -5.40 8.03 14.51
C ALA A 268 -6.63 7.66 13.67
N ALA A 269 -7.73 7.21 14.29
CA ALA A 269 -8.96 6.85 13.59
C ALA A 269 -9.56 8.03 12.81
N GLU A 270 -9.54 9.24 13.40
CA GLU A 270 -9.99 10.47 12.73
C GLU A 270 -9.10 10.80 11.52
N LYS A 271 -7.79 10.80 11.71
CA LYS A 271 -6.82 11.07 10.63
C LYS A 271 -6.86 10.01 9.53
N PHE A 272 -7.06 8.74 9.87
CA PHE A 272 -7.24 7.68 8.89
C PHE A 272 -8.49 7.91 8.05
N ARG A 273 -9.62 8.23 8.67
CA ARG A 273 -10.88 8.53 7.97
C ARG A 273 -10.73 9.73 7.02
N GLU A 274 -10.10 10.82 7.47
CA GLU A 274 -9.81 12.01 6.64
C GLU A 274 -8.98 11.66 5.40
N ASN A 275 -8.09 10.68 5.52
CA ASN A 275 -7.24 10.18 4.44
C ASN A 275 -7.82 8.95 3.71
N MET A 276 -9.11 8.64 3.88
CA MET A 276 -9.74 7.46 3.25
C MET A 276 -9.01 6.15 3.54
N MET A 277 -8.52 6.03 4.77
CA MET A 277 -7.87 4.83 5.30
C MET A 277 -8.75 4.20 6.39
N TYR A 278 -8.57 2.90 6.61
CA TYR A 278 -9.22 2.18 7.69
C TYR A 278 -8.26 1.16 8.33
N ILE A 279 -8.53 0.78 9.55
CA ILE A 279 -7.75 -0.21 10.30
C ILE A 279 -8.43 -1.58 10.26
N THR A 280 -7.63 -2.62 10.46
CA THR A 280 -8.04 -4.03 10.49
C THR A 280 -7.58 -4.60 11.84
N PRO A 281 -8.40 -4.52 12.90
CA PRO A 281 -7.98 -4.85 14.28
C PRO A 281 -7.40 -6.26 14.46
N GLU A 282 -7.85 -7.23 13.67
CA GLU A 282 -7.32 -8.59 13.66
C GLU A 282 -5.87 -8.70 13.16
N GLU A 283 -5.36 -7.67 12.49
CA GLU A 283 -3.99 -7.57 12.01
C GLU A 283 -3.09 -6.70 12.92
N HIS A 284 -3.54 -6.39 14.13
CA HIS A 284 -2.74 -5.65 15.13
C HIS A 284 -1.92 -6.59 16.01
N SER A 285 -1.36 -7.63 15.39
CA SER A 285 -0.39 -8.56 15.99
C SER A 285 0.44 -9.22 14.89
N ALA A 286 1.61 -9.72 15.24
CA ALA A 286 2.48 -10.44 14.30
C ALA A 286 1.76 -11.64 13.65
N SER A 287 1.04 -12.43 14.43
CA SER A 287 0.29 -13.58 13.93
C SER A 287 -0.86 -13.18 13.02
N GLY A 288 -1.58 -12.10 13.34
CA GLY A 288 -2.66 -11.57 12.51
C GLY A 288 -2.16 -11.07 11.16
N VAL A 289 -1.05 -10.32 11.14
CA VAL A 289 -0.40 -9.90 9.89
C VAL A 289 0.04 -11.10 9.06
N ARG A 290 0.74 -12.08 9.66
CA ARG A 290 1.19 -13.28 8.93
C ARG A 290 0.01 -14.05 8.32
N ALA A 291 -1.07 -14.25 9.08
CA ALA A 291 -2.28 -14.90 8.58
C ALA A 291 -2.92 -14.12 7.42
N ALA A 292 -2.97 -12.79 7.50
CA ALA A 292 -3.48 -11.95 6.43
C ALA A 292 -2.60 -12.01 5.17
N MET A 293 -1.27 -11.97 5.32
CA MET A 293 -0.33 -12.06 4.19
C MET A 293 -0.43 -13.43 3.50
N THR A 294 -0.56 -14.52 4.25
CA THR A 294 -0.80 -15.85 3.70
C THR A 294 -2.08 -15.90 2.86
N ARG A 295 -3.19 -15.34 3.37
CA ARG A 295 -4.45 -15.26 2.61
C ARG A 295 -4.30 -14.42 1.33
N LEU A 296 -3.58 -13.30 1.40
CA LEU A 296 -3.32 -12.46 0.22
C LEU A 296 -2.48 -13.19 -0.83
N GLN A 297 -1.44 -13.92 -0.42
CA GLN A 297 -0.64 -14.75 -1.31
C GLN A 297 -1.50 -15.81 -2.01
N GLN A 298 -2.32 -16.55 -1.24
CA GLN A 298 -3.23 -17.56 -1.79
C GLN A 298 -4.22 -16.98 -2.81
N THR A 299 -4.70 -15.75 -2.58
CA THR A 299 -5.67 -15.10 -3.46
C THR A 299 -5.01 -14.55 -4.73
N TRP A 300 -3.87 -13.88 -4.60
CA TRP A 300 -3.33 -13.04 -5.66
C TRP A 300 -2.14 -13.63 -6.41
N GLN A 301 -1.35 -14.54 -5.82
CA GLN A 301 -0.24 -15.18 -6.54
C GLN A 301 -0.70 -16.01 -7.76
N PRO A 302 -1.83 -16.75 -7.72
CA PRO A 302 -2.32 -17.44 -8.92
C PRO A 302 -2.65 -16.49 -10.07
N ILE A 303 -3.11 -15.26 -9.76
CA ILE A 303 -3.36 -14.22 -10.75
C ILE A 303 -2.03 -13.64 -11.23
N ALA A 304 -1.13 -13.29 -10.30
CA ALA A 304 0.18 -12.73 -10.63
C ALA A 304 1.01 -13.63 -11.54
N ARG A 305 0.94 -14.95 -11.38
CA ARG A 305 1.66 -15.93 -12.23
C ARG A 305 1.19 -15.96 -13.69
N LYS A 306 -0.02 -15.50 -13.96
CA LYS A 306 -0.54 -15.40 -15.35
C LYS A 306 0.00 -14.15 -16.07
N ILE A 307 0.56 -13.22 -15.33
CA ILE A 307 1.03 -11.92 -15.81
C ILE A 307 2.52 -12.03 -16.04
N LYS A 308 3.00 -11.70 -17.24
CA LYS A 308 4.44 -11.63 -17.48
C LYS A 308 5.05 -10.48 -16.69
N PRO A 309 6.17 -10.67 -15.97
CA PRO A 309 6.94 -9.56 -15.44
C PRO A 309 7.45 -8.68 -16.59
N GLU A 310 7.49 -7.38 -16.37
CA GLU A 310 8.12 -6.41 -17.27
C GLU A 310 9.63 -6.47 -17.14
#